data_08dd7dad75a30798a7bcc06b35d40144
#
_entry.id   08dd7dad75a30798a7bcc06b35d40144
#
_cell.length_a   1.000
_cell.length_b   1.000
_cell.length_c   1.000
_cell.angle_alpha   90.00
_cell.angle_beta   90.00
_cell.angle_gamma   90.00
#
_symmetry.space_group_name_H-M   'P 1'
#
loop_
_entity.id
_entity.type
_entity.pdbx_description
1 polymer ?
#
loop_
_entity_poly.entity_id
_entity_poly.type
_entity_poly.pdbx_seq_one_letter_code
_entity_poly.pdbx_strand_id
1 'polypeptide(L)'
;MASESDIHLYTTQTPNGVKISILLEELGIPYKHTKIDISKDTQKEPWFLAINPNGRIPALTDKFTDGKPIRLFESGSIMQYLVARYDTEHKLSYPEGSREKIEVTNWLFFMNAGVGPMQGQANHFTRYAPEPIVYGINRYQNETRRLYGVLDKHLSESKTPYLVGDKCTIADIAHWGWISAAGWAGIDIESFPTLKAWEERMWARPAVQKGANVPDPYRMKDLLADKAKMEEHAAKSREWVQKGMREDAEKEAKRGGK
;
A
#
# COMPACT_ATOMS: atom_id res chain seq x y z
N MET A 1 -27.16 -5.64 16.17
CA MET A 1 -26.13 -4.80 16.82
C MET A 1 -24.81 -5.30 16.28
N ALA A 2 -24.07 -4.46 15.55
CA ALA A 2 -22.72 -4.82 15.12
C ALA A 2 -21.88 -5.00 16.40
N SER A 3 -21.29 -6.19 16.59
CA SER A 3 -20.37 -6.44 17.68
C SER A 3 -19.23 -5.41 17.57
N GLU A 4 -18.86 -4.74 18.68
CA GLU A 4 -17.65 -3.94 18.71
C GLU A 4 -16.50 -4.84 18.26
N SER A 5 -15.89 -4.48 17.14
CA SER A 5 -14.70 -5.20 16.68
C SER A 5 -13.51 -4.74 17.51
N ASP A 6 -12.65 -5.67 17.89
CA ASP A 6 -11.41 -5.38 18.62
C ASP A 6 -10.27 -4.94 17.66
N ILE A 7 -10.61 -4.71 16.39
CA ILE A 7 -9.63 -4.32 15.37
C ILE A 7 -9.05 -2.94 15.65
N HIS A 8 -7.72 -2.88 15.74
CA HIS A 8 -6.99 -1.64 15.85
C HIS A 8 -5.92 -1.57 14.74
N LEU A 9 -6.08 -0.61 13.84
CA LEU A 9 -5.18 -0.36 12.71
C LEU A 9 -4.13 0.70 13.09
N TYR A 10 -2.86 0.38 12.86
CA TYR A 10 -1.72 1.29 13.00
C TYR A 10 -1.21 1.65 11.61
N THR A 11 -1.42 2.90 11.17
CA THR A 11 -1.23 3.27 9.79
C THR A 11 -0.80 4.74 9.61
N THR A 12 -0.44 5.09 8.40
CA THR A 12 -0.28 6.48 7.91
C THR A 12 -0.56 6.54 6.42
N GLN A 13 -0.68 7.76 5.87
CA GLN A 13 -0.96 8.01 4.46
C GLN A 13 0.20 7.56 3.57
N THR A 14 0.18 6.30 3.16
CA THR A 14 1.09 5.70 2.19
C THR A 14 0.35 4.69 1.32
N PRO A 15 0.88 4.33 0.14
CA PRO A 15 0.27 3.29 -0.69
C PRO A 15 0.02 1.96 0.03
N ASN A 16 0.81 1.62 1.05
CA ASN A 16 0.60 0.40 1.83
C ASN A 16 -0.39 0.61 3.00
N GLY A 17 -0.36 1.80 3.63
CA GLY A 17 -1.22 2.10 4.77
C GLY A 17 -2.71 2.11 4.40
N VAL A 18 -3.05 2.74 3.28
CA VAL A 18 -4.44 2.86 2.82
C VAL A 18 -5.08 1.55 2.38
N LYS A 19 -4.30 0.50 2.08
CA LYS A 19 -4.85 -0.81 1.74
C LYS A 19 -5.77 -1.36 2.80
N ILE A 20 -5.35 -1.24 4.06
CA ILE A 20 -6.07 -1.87 5.17
C ILE A 20 -7.29 -1.07 5.56
N SER A 21 -7.19 0.25 5.61
CA SER A 21 -8.34 1.11 5.85
C SER A 21 -9.40 0.97 4.75
N ILE A 22 -9.00 0.92 3.47
CA ILE A 22 -9.91 0.66 2.35
C ILE A 22 -10.61 -0.69 2.52
N LEU A 23 -9.87 -1.75 2.84
CA LEU A 23 -10.45 -3.08 3.00
C LEU A 23 -11.45 -3.13 4.17
N LEU A 24 -11.13 -2.49 5.30
CA LEU A 24 -12.03 -2.41 6.44
C LEU A 24 -13.33 -1.65 6.11
N GLU A 25 -13.23 -0.56 5.34
CA GLU A 25 -14.39 0.18 4.86
C GLU A 25 -15.22 -0.62 3.84
N GLU A 26 -14.60 -1.35 2.94
CA GLU A 26 -15.30 -2.24 1.98
C GLU A 26 -16.02 -3.39 2.68
N LEU A 27 -15.45 -3.93 3.76
CA LEU A 27 -16.07 -4.96 4.59
C LEU A 27 -17.15 -4.39 5.54
N GLY A 28 -17.18 -3.08 5.73
CA GLY A 28 -18.10 -2.44 6.68
C GLY A 28 -17.82 -2.79 8.14
N ILE A 29 -16.57 -3.11 8.47
CA ILE A 29 -16.16 -3.52 9.81
C ILE A 29 -15.76 -2.29 10.63
N PRO A 30 -16.33 -2.08 11.82
CA PRO A 30 -15.87 -1.04 12.74
C PRO A 30 -14.42 -1.31 13.18
N TYR A 31 -13.60 -0.26 13.26
CA TYR A 31 -12.22 -0.36 13.72
C TYR A 31 -11.74 0.93 14.39
N LYS A 32 -10.78 0.80 15.27
CA LYS A 32 -10.00 1.92 15.80
C LYS A 32 -8.74 2.09 14.96
N HIS A 33 -8.20 3.30 14.91
CA HIS A 33 -6.91 3.52 14.27
C HIS A 33 -6.00 4.45 15.07
N THR A 34 -4.70 4.23 14.93
CA THR A 34 -3.65 5.12 15.44
C THR A 34 -2.79 5.56 14.27
N LYS A 35 -2.65 6.88 14.12
CA LYS A 35 -1.69 7.47 13.17
C LYS A 35 -0.27 7.23 13.66
N ILE A 36 0.56 6.65 12.79
CA ILE A 36 1.99 6.46 13.04
C ILE A 36 2.76 7.54 12.29
N ASP A 37 3.43 8.40 13.04
CA ASP A 37 4.29 9.45 12.45
C ASP A 37 5.66 8.84 12.09
N ILE A 38 5.75 8.40 10.84
CA ILE A 38 6.98 7.78 10.32
C ILE A 38 8.15 8.78 10.25
N SER A 39 7.87 10.08 10.21
CA SER A 39 8.91 11.11 10.18
C SER A 39 9.61 11.31 11.53
N LYS A 40 8.98 10.84 12.61
CA LYS A 40 9.50 10.82 13.98
C LYS A 40 9.96 9.44 14.43
N ASP A 41 10.05 8.49 13.52
CA ASP A 41 10.43 7.10 13.80
C ASP A 41 9.53 6.38 14.84
N THR A 42 8.27 6.81 14.98
CA THR A 42 7.29 6.17 15.88
C THR A 42 7.17 4.67 15.60
N GLN A 43 7.33 4.23 14.34
CA GLN A 43 7.34 2.83 13.96
C GLN A 43 8.58 2.05 14.45
N LYS A 44 9.56 2.72 15.04
CA LYS A 44 10.77 2.12 15.63
C LYS A 44 10.73 2.09 17.16
N GLU A 45 9.71 2.65 17.77
CA GLU A 45 9.54 2.62 19.21
C GLU A 45 9.26 1.19 19.72
N PRO A 46 9.72 0.83 20.93
CA PRO A 46 9.58 -0.53 21.48
C PRO A 46 8.14 -1.06 21.49
N TRP A 47 7.17 -0.20 21.80
CA TRP A 47 5.77 -0.61 21.81
C TRP A 47 5.25 -0.99 20.41
N PHE A 48 5.67 -0.27 19.36
CA PHE A 48 5.27 -0.59 18.00
C PHE A 48 6.01 -1.83 17.48
N LEU A 49 7.31 -1.97 17.81
CA LEU A 49 8.09 -3.16 17.46
C LEU A 49 7.53 -4.45 18.10
N ALA A 50 6.87 -4.34 19.25
CA ALA A 50 6.14 -5.46 19.84
C ALA A 50 4.94 -5.91 18.98
N ILE A 51 4.33 -4.99 18.21
CA ILE A 51 3.25 -5.30 17.27
C ILE A 51 3.84 -5.75 15.92
N ASN A 52 4.75 -4.97 15.35
CA ASN A 52 5.42 -5.29 14.10
C ASN A 52 6.95 -5.24 14.25
N PRO A 53 7.62 -6.39 14.34
CA PRO A 53 9.07 -6.46 14.53
C PRO A 53 9.88 -5.87 13.35
N ASN A 54 9.28 -5.74 12.17
CA ASN A 54 9.89 -5.07 11.02
C ASN A 54 9.92 -3.53 11.20
N GLY A 55 9.11 -2.97 12.12
CA GLY A 55 9.05 -1.53 12.33
C GLY A 55 8.59 -0.78 11.08
N ARG A 56 7.53 -1.26 10.43
CA ARG A 56 6.88 -0.69 9.24
C ARG A 56 5.38 -0.64 9.41
N ILE A 57 4.72 0.27 8.72
CA ILE A 57 3.26 0.34 8.61
C ILE A 57 2.81 -0.33 7.28
N PRO A 58 1.58 -0.83 7.22
CA PRO A 58 0.59 -0.97 8.30
C PRO A 58 0.91 -2.11 9.26
N ALA A 59 0.34 -2.04 10.46
CA ALA A 59 0.21 -3.14 11.39
C ALA A 59 -1.22 -3.15 11.94
N LEU A 60 -1.67 -4.30 12.45
CA LEU A 60 -3.02 -4.48 12.98
C LEU A 60 -3.00 -5.37 14.21
N THR A 61 -3.84 -5.06 15.18
CA THR A 61 -4.16 -5.99 16.28
C THR A 61 -5.63 -6.33 16.25
N ASP A 62 -5.97 -7.53 16.67
CA ASP A 62 -7.34 -8.02 16.77
C ASP A 62 -7.45 -9.03 17.91
N LYS A 63 -8.66 -9.45 18.23
CA LYS A 63 -8.95 -10.60 19.09
C LYS A 63 -9.21 -11.83 18.24
N PHE A 64 -8.35 -12.84 18.37
CA PHE A 64 -8.48 -14.05 17.57
C PHE A 64 -9.66 -14.91 18.00
N THR A 65 -9.95 -15.99 17.28
CA THR A 65 -11.11 -16.88 17.52
C THR A 65 -11.05 -17.61 18.88
N ASP A 66 -9.84 -17.78 19.42
CA ASP A 66 -9.62 -18.34 20.75
C ASP A 66 -9.78 -17.31 21.90
N GLY A 67 -10.20 -16.09 21.57
CA GLY A 67 -10.37 -14.99 22.52
C GLY A 67 -9.09 -14.26 22.91
N LYS A 68 -7.91 -14.63 22.37
CA LYS A 68 -6.63 -13.99 22.69
C LYS A 68 -6.27 -12.90 21.68
N PRO A 69 -5.46 -11.92 22.09
CA PRO A 69 -4.93 -10.92 21.16
C PRO A 69 -4.06 -11.56 20.07
N ILE A 70 -4.22 -11.09 18.84
CA ILE A 70 -3.32 -11.39 17.73
C ILE A 70 -2.76 -10.09 17.17
N ARG A 71 -1.49 -10.13 16.74
CA ARG A 71 -0.82 -9.07 16.01
C ARG A 71 -0.55 -9.50 14.59
N LEU A 72 -0.72 -8.57 13.65
CA LEU A 72 -0.55 -8.83 12.23
C LEU A 72 0.30 -7.72 11.59
N PHE A 73 1.17 -8.11 10.71
CA PHE A 73 1.99 -7.24 9.90
C PHE A 73 2.16 -7.83 8.51
N GLU A 74 2.73 -7.07 7.56
CA GLU A 74 2.68 -7.27 6.12
C GLU A 74 1.26 -7.04 5.55
N SER A 75 1.11 -6.01 4.73
CA SER A 75 -0.21 -5.58 4.24
C SER A 75 -0.98 -6.69 3.54
N GLY A 76 -0.30 -7.53 2.74
CA GLY A 76 -0.92 -8.68 2.09
C GLY A 76 -1.42 -9.74 3.06
N SER A 77 -0.62 -10.03 4.11
CA SER A 77 -1.01 -10.98 5.17
C SER A 77 -2.20 -10.46 5.98
N ILE A 78 -2.21 -9.17 6.33
CA ILE A 78 -3.34 -8.54 7.02
C ILE A 78 -4.61 -8.65 6.16
N MET A 79 -4.51 -8.39 4.85
CA MET A 79 -5.65 -8.47 3.94
C MET A 79 -6.19 -9.91 3.84
N GLN A 80 -5.32 -10.91 3.73
CA GLN A 80 -5.72 -12.32 3.73
C GLN A 80 -6.41 -12.72 5.04
N TYR A 81 -5.88 -12.29 6.20
CA TYR A 81 -6.51 -12.53 7.50
C TYR A 81 -7.91 -11.90 7.57
N LEU A 82 -8.04 -10.65 7.17
CA LEU A 82 -9.32 -9.94 7.25
C LEU A 82 -10.41 -10.60 6.38
N VAL A 83 -10.10 -10.99 5.14
CA VAL A 83 -11.10 -11.66 4.30
C VAL A 83 -11.39 -13.06 4.78
N ALA A 84 -10.40 -13.83 5.23
CA ALA A 84 -10.63 -15.18 5.76
C ALA A 84 -11.51 -15.18 7.01
N ARG A 85 -11.44 -14.11 7.82
CA ARG A 85 -12.17 -14.03 9.07
C ARG A 85 -13.52 -13.34 8.94
N TYR A 86 -13.61 -12.28 8.14
CA TYR A 86 -14.74 -11.37 8.15
C TYR A 86 -15.53 -11.33 6.84
N ASP A 87 -14.97 -11.81 5.71
CA ASP A 87 -15.64 -11.85 4.41
C ASP A 87 -16.33 -13.20 4.16
N THR A 88 -17.22 -13.58 5.06
CA THR A 88 -17.91 -14.89 5.01
C THR A 88 -18.79 -15.07 3.76
N GLU A 89 -19.21 -13.97 3.15
CA GLU A 89 -20.01 -13.97 1.91
C GLU A 89 -19.14 -13.86 0.65
N HIS A 90 -17.81 -13.85 0.80
CA HIS A 90 -16.85 -13.69 -0.31
C HIS A 90 -17.10 -12.47 -1.20
N LYS A 91 -17.43 -11.31 -0.60
CA LYS A 91 -17.64 -10.05 -1.34
C LYS A 91 -16.36 -9.53 -1.98
N LEU A 92 -15.22 -9.67 -1.27
CA LEU A 92 -13.89 -9.19 -1.66
C LEU A 92 -12.87 -10.32 -1.81
N SER A 93 -13.33 -11.55 -1.77
CA SER A 93 -12.53 -12.76 -1.86
C SER A 93 -13.27 -13.85 -2.65
N TYR A 94 -12.67 -15.00 -2.74
CA TYR A 94 -13.28 -16.20 -3.30
C TYR A 94 -13.12 -17.38 -2.34
N PRO A 95 -13.96 -18.43 -2.43
CA PRO A 95 -13.86 -19.62 -1.57
C PRO A 95 -12.46 -20.27 -1.67
N GLU A 96 -11.98 -20.80 -0.54
CA GLU A 96 -10.75 -21.58 -0.53
C GLU A 96 -10.84 -22.77 -1.49
N GLY A 97 -9.76 -23.04 -2.21
CA GLY A 97 -9.69 -24.09 -3.22
C GLY A 97 -10.25 -23.72 -4.59
N SER A 98 -10.88 -22.54 -4.77
CA SER A 98 -11.31 -22.08 -6.09
C SER A 98 -10.12 -21.56 -6.92
N ARG A 99 -10.26 -21.60 -8.24
CA ARG A 99 -9.26 -21.07 -9.17
C ARG A 99 -9.08 -19.56 -8.98
N GLU A 100 -10.18 -18.86 -8.78
CA GLU A 100 -10.22 -17.42 -8.57
C GLU A 100 -9.46 -17.01 -7.29
N LYS A 101 -9.54 -17.84 -6.22
CA LYS A 101 -8.76 -17.60 -5.00
C LYS A 101 -7.26 -17.70 -5.25
N ILE A 102 -6.84 -18.65 -6.09
CA ILE A 102 -5.44 -18.78 -6.48
C ILE A 102 -4.99 -17.55 -7.29
N GLU A 103 -5.83 -17.11 -8.24
CA GLU A 103 -5.55 -15.90 -9.03
C GLU A 103 -5.47 -14.63 -8.16
N VAL A 104 -6.38 -14.45 -7.21
CA VAL A 104 -6.28 -13.34 -6.22
C VAL A 104 -4.95 -13.39 -5.48
N THR A 105 -4.50 -14.58 -5.09
CA THR A 105 -3.22 -14.76 -4.41
C THR A 105 -2.04 -14.41 -5.32
N ASN A 106 -2.07 -14.84 -6.59
CA ASN A 106 -1.04 -14.51 -7.58
C ASN A 106 -0.90 -12.99 -7.73
N TRP A 107 -2.00 -12.27 -7.94
CA TRP A 107 -2.00 -10.81 -8.07
C TRP A 107 -1.60 -10.10 -6.77
N LEU A 108 -1.99 -10.62 -5.61
CA LEU A 108 -1.56 -10.06 -4.32
C LEU A 108 -0.03 -10.17 -4.15
N PHE A 109 0.56 -11.31 -4.51
CA PHE A 109 2.00 -11.48 -4.47
C PHE A 109 2.71 -10.68 -5.59
N PHE A 110 2.13 -10.57 -6.76
CA PHE A 110 2.65 -9.70 -7.83
C PHE A 110 2.78 -8.24 -7.35
N MET A 111 1.81 -7.76 -6.60
CA MET A 111 1.89 -6.43 -5.97
C MET A 111 2.98 -6.38 -4.90
N ASN A 112 2.99 -7.33 -3.94
CA ASN A 112 3.90 -7.30 -2.79
C ASN A 112 5.37 -7.53 -3.20
N ALA A 113 5.62 -8.38 -4.17
CA ALA A 113 6.98 -8.72 -4.63
C ALA A 113 7.45 -7.85 -5.80
N GLY A 114 6.56 -7.29 -6.57
CA GLY A 114 6.87 -6.54 -7.79
C GLY A 114 6.49 -5.06 -7.70
N VAL A 115 5.21 -4.74 -7.86
CA VAL A 115 4.75 -3.36 -8.03
C VAL A 115 5.18 -2.47 -6.87
N GLY A 116 4.88 -2.87 -5.64
CA GLY A 116 5.20 -2.07 -4.44
C GLY A 116 6.70 -1.79 -4.30
N PRO A 117 7.56 -2.83 -4.24
CA PRO A 117 9.00 -2.64 -4.11
C PRO A 117 9.64 -1.86 -5.25
N MET A 118 9.31 -2.17 -6.51
CA MET A 118 9.95 -1.53 -7.66
C MET A 118 9.51 -0.07 -7.81
N GLN A 119 8.23 0.22 -7.67
CA GLN A 119 7.74 1.60 -7.66
C GLN A 119 8.25 2.38 -6.44
N GLY A 120 8.39 1.72 -5.28
CA GLY A 120 9.01 2.32 -4.09
C GLY A 120 10.44 2.78 -4.36
N GLN A 121 11.23 1.97 -5.08
CA GLN A 121 12.57 2.37 -5.52
C GLN A 121 12.52 3.47 -6.59
N ALA A 122 11.56 3.41 -7.53
CA ALA A 122 11.36 4.49 -8.50
C ALA A 122 11.06 5.82 -7.78
N ASN A 123 10.20 5.80 -6.75
CA ASN A 123 9.94 6.97 -5.89
C ASN A 123 11.24 7.48 -5.25
N HIS A 124 12.06 6.57 -4.70
CA HIS A 124 13.31 6.93 -4.03
C HIS A 124 14.27 7.66 -4.98
N PHE A 125 14.60 7.05 -6.11
CA PHE A 125 15.54 7.62 -7.07
C PHE A 125 15.00 8.88 -7.78
N THR A 126 13.68 8.99 -7.95
CA THR A 126 13.07 10.16 -8.60
C THR A 126 12.90 11.33 -7.64
N ARG A 127 12.65 11.08 -6.32
CA ARG A 127 12.24 12.13 -5.37
C ARG A 127 13.16 12.32 -4.18
N TYR A 128 13.83 11.27 -3.68
CA TYR A 128 14.47 11.27 -2.37
C TYR A 128 15.99 11.15 -2.43
N ALA A 129 16.57 10.65 -3.51
CA ALA A 129 18.01 10.54 -3.67
C ALA A 129 18.69 11.92 -3.53
N PRO A 130 19.89 12.01 -2.91
CA PRO A 130 20.60 13.25 -2.67
C PRO A 130 21.04 13.94 -3.97
N GLU A 131 21.23 13.17 -5.02
CA GLU A 131 21.60 13.62 -6.35
C GLU A 131 20.87 12.80 -7.42
N PRO A 132 20.73 13.29 -8.66
CA PRO A 132 20.12 12.51 -9.74
C PRO A 132 21.00 11.31 -10.15
N ILE A 133 20.56 10.10 -9.78
CA ILE A 133 21.22 8.85 -10.17
C ILE A 133 20.45 8.28 -11.37
N VAL A 134 20.81 8.74 -12.57
CA VAL A 134 20.09 8.45 -13.83
C VAL A 134 19.90 6.95 -14.05
N TYR A 135 20.91 6.13 -13.76
CA TYR A 135 20.80 4.67 -13.88
C TYR A 135 19.71 4.13 -12.96
N GLY A 136 19.67 4.53 -11.70
CA GLY A 136 18.66 4.10 -10.73
C GLY A 136 17.25 4.55 -11.15
N ILE A 137 17.09 5.81 -11.56
CA ILE A 137 15.82 6.34 -12.07
C ILE A 137 15.33 5.48 -13.24
N ASN A 138 16.15 5.31 -14.26
CA ASN A 138 15.77 4.54 -15.46
C ASN A 138 15.48 3.07 -15.14
N ARG A 139 16.31 2.44 -14.32
CA ARG A 139 16.17 1.02 -13.93
C ARG A 139 14.80 0.76 -13.31
N TYR A 140 14.43 1.56 -12.30
CA TYR A 140 13.21 1.31 -11.54
C TYR A 140 11.96 1.87 -12.21
N GLN A 141 12.04 2.99 -12.92
CA GLN A 141 10.91 3.46 -13.73
C GLN A 141 10.59 2.50 -14.87
N ASN A 142 11.59 1.95 -15.57
CA ASN A 142 11.36 0.98 -16.63
C ASN A 142 10.75 -0.31 -16.10
N GLU A 143 11.19 -0.80 -14.93
CA GLU A 143 10.59 -1.96 -14.31
C GLU A 143 9.14 -1.68 -13.86
N THR A 144 8.89 -0.50 -13.28
CA THR A 144 7.52 -0.10 -12.92
C THR A 144 6.61 -0.04 -14.16
N ARG A 145 7.08 0.53 -15.28
CA ARG A 145 6.32 0.55 -16.54
C ARG A 145 6.05 -0.87 -17.06
N ARG A 146 7.03 -1.76 -16.97
CA ARG A 146 6.85 -3.16 -17.36
C ARG A 146 5.76 -3.83 -16.53
N LEU A 147 5.76 -3.64 -15.21
CA LEU A 147 4.76 -4.20 -14.30
C LEU A 147 3.36 -3.61 -14.57
N TYR A 148 3.28 -2.32 -14.87
CA TYR A 148 2.02 -1.67 -15.27
C TYR A 148 1.51 -2.20 -16.60
N GLY A 149 2.41 -2.45 -17.56
CA GLY A 149 2.07 -3.09 -18.83
C GLY A 149 1.50 -4.50 -18.66
N VAL A 150 1.95 -5.25 -17.67
CA VAL A 150 1.36 -6.57 -17.32
C VAL A 150 -0.07 -6.40 -16.83
N LEU A 151 -0.32 -5.44 -15.93
CA LEU A 151 -1.66 -5.17 -15.40
C LEU A 151 -2.61 -4.65 -16.49
N ASP A 152 -2.15 -3.69 -17.29
CA ASP A 152 -2.93 -3.11 -18.39
C ASP A 152 -3.33 -4.16 -19.42
N LYS A 153 -2.37 -4.98 -19.85
CA LYS A 153 -2.61 -6.09 -20.77
C LYS A 153 -3.60 -7.09 -20.19
N HIS A 154 -3.39 -7.51 -18.94
CA HIS A 154 -4.29 -8.47 -18.27
C HIS A 154 -5.73 -7.96 -18.23
N LEU A 155 -5.94 -6.71 -17.79
CA LEU A 155 -7.28 -6.10 -17.72
C LEU A 155 -7.91 -5.95 -19.12
N SER A 156 -7.11 -5.66 -20.15
CA SER A 156 -7.57 -5.57 -21.54
C SER A 156 -7.99 -6.92 -22.10
N GLU A 157 -7.23 -7.99 -21.82
CA GLU A 157 -7.47 -9.32 -22.37
C GLU A 157 -8.56 -10.10 -21.62
N SER A 158 -8.61 -9.98 -20.27
CA SER A 158 -9.62 -10.65 -19.44
C SER A 158 -11.03 -10.12 -19.67
N LYS A 159 -11.14 -8.86 -20.14
CA LYS A 159 -12.43 -8.15 -20.32
C LYS A 159 -13.28 -8.10 -19.05
N THR A 160 -12.65 -8.28 -17.89
CA THR A 160 -13.28 -8.15 -16.59
C THR A 160 -13.02 -6.77 -15.99
N PRO A 161 -13.93 -6.22 -15.18
CA PRO A 161 -13.74 -4.89 -14.59
C PRO A 161 -12.66 -4.85 -13.49
N TYR A 162 -12.22 -6.00 -12.98
CA TYR A 162 -11.27 -6.14 -11.90
C TYR A 162 -10.19 -7.17 -12.23
N LEU A 163 -9.13 -7.24 -11.43
CA LEU A 163 -8.01 -8.15 -11.66
C LEU A 163 -8.43 -9.63 -11.66
N VAL A 164 -9.48 -9.98 -10.90
CA VAL A 164 -10.01 -11.35 -10.89
C VAL A 164 -11.54 -11.31 -10.97
N GLY A 165 -12.09 -11.61 -12.14
CA GLY A 165 -13.53 -11.69 -12.36
C GLY A 165 -14.27 -10.36 -12.27
N ASP A 166 -15.55 -10.41 -11.91
CA ASP A 166 -16.47 -9.28 -12.01
C ASP A 166 -16.61 -8.45 -10.73
N LYS A 167 -15.90 -8.79 -9.69
CA LYS A 167 -15.95 -8.10 -8.40
C LYS A 167 -14.58 -7.62 -7.91
N CYS A 168 -14.56 -6.51 -7.21
CA CYS A 168 -13.39 -6.04 -6.50
C CYS A 168 -12.92 -7.07 -5.47
N THR A 169 -11.63 -7.33 -5.40
CA THR A 169 -11.01 -8.22 -4.43
C THR A 169 -9.85 -7.55 -3.70
N ILE A 170 -9.25 -8.25 -2.73
CA ILE A 170 -8.05 -7.78 -2.07
C ILE A 170 -6.87 -7.60 -3.04
N ALA A 171 -6.86 -8.25 -4.20
CA ALA A 171 -5.87 -8.02 -5.24
C ALA A 171 -5.97 -6.58 -5.78
N ASP A 172 -7.20 -6.13 -6.09
CA ASP A 172 -7.45 -4.76 -6.58
C ASP A 172 -7.10 -3.72 -5.52
N ILE A 173 -7.59 -3.90 -4.29
CA ILE A 173 -7.33 -2.98 -3.18
C ILE A 173 -5.83 -2.85 -2.92
N ALA A 174 -5.09 -3.96 -3.01
CA ALA A 174 -3.64 -3.98 -2.79
C ALA A 174 -2.87 -3.14 -3.82
N HIS A 175 -3.31 -3.11 -5.07
CA HIS A 175 -2.67 -2.37 -6.15
C HIS A 175 -3.04 -0.88 -6.16
N TRP A 176 -4.29 -0.54 -5.81
CA TRP A 176 -4.83 0.78 -6.04
C TRP A 176 -3.97 1.92 -5.49
N GLY A 177 -3.53 1.84 -4.24
CA GLY A 177 -2.73 2.91 -3.61
C GLY A 177 -1.40 3.18 -4.33
N TRP A 178 -0.82 2.18 -4.99
CA TRP A 178 0.39 2.33 -5.79
C TRP A 178 0.09 2.91 -7.16
N ILE A 179 -0.94 2.42 -7.85
CA ILE A 179 -1.31 2.88 -9.19
C ILE A 179 -1.80 4.32 -9.16
N SER A 180 -2.62 4.70 -8.17
CA SER A 180 -3.09 6.08 -7.99
C SER A 180 -1.96 7.09 -7.73
N ALA A 181 -0.79 6.60 -7.30
CA ALA A 181 0.42 7.39 -7.06
C ALA A 181 1.47 7.26 -8.20
N ALA A 182 1.10 6.79 -9.39
CA ALA A 182 2.01 6.56 -10.52
C ALA A 182 2.88 7.79 -10.84
N GLY A 183 2.27 8.97 -10.91
CA GLY A 183 2.97 10.23 -11.21
C GLY A 183 4.03 10.61 -10.17
N TRP A 184 3.91 10.13 -8.92
CA TRP A 184 4.93 10.34 -7.90
C TRP A 184 6.24 9.61 -8.24
N ALA A 185 6.14 8.44 -8.88
CA ALA A 185 7.28 7.68 -9.42
C ALA A 185 7.80 8.22 -10.76
N GLY A 186 7.16 9.24 -11.33
CA GLY A 186 7.47 9.71 -12.69
C GLY A 186 6.93 8.82 -13.79
N ILE A 187 5.85 8.07 -13.50
CA ILE A 187 5.18 7.21 -14.48
C ILE A 187 3.90 7.91 -14.97
N ASP A 188 3.79 8.07 -16.27
CA ASP A 188 2.57 8.57 -16.90
C ASP A 188 1.56 7.43 -17.06
N ILE A 189 0.47 7.51 -16.28
CA ILE A 189 -0.60 6.51 -16.30
C ILE A 189 -1.41 6.53 -17.60
N GLU A 190 -1.41 7.64 -18.35
CA GLU A 190 -2.10 7.76 -19.63
C GLU A 190 -1.54 6.75 -20.67
N SER A 191 -0.30 6.30 -20.47
CA SER A 191 0.31 5.26 -21.31
C SER A 191 -0.30 3.86 -21.10
N PHE A 192 -1.19 3.69 -20.12
CA PHE A 192 -1.82 2.42 -19.74
C PHE A 192 -3.35 2.61 -19.63
N PRO A 193 -4.06 2.72 -20.76
CA PRO A 193 -5.44 3.19 -20.77
C PRO A 193 -6.41 2.27 -20.03
N THR A 194 -6.22 0.96 -20.07
CA THR A 194 -7.08 0.01 -19.37
C THR A 194 -6.83 0.04 -17.85
N LEU A 195 -5.57 0.15 -17.46
CA LEU A 195 -5.17 0.28 -16.06
C LEU A 195 -5.65 1.62 -15.47
N LYS A 196 -5.60 2.71 -16.24
CA LYS A 196 -6.16 4.01 -15.84
C LYS A 196 -7.66 3.91 -15.62
N ALA A 197 -8.40 3.33 -16.57
CA ALA A 197 -9.84 3.13 -16.42
C ALA A 197 -10.19 2.25 -15.19
N TRP A 198 -9.35 1.27 -14.87
CA TRP A 198 -9.47 0.48 -13.65
C TRP A 198 -9.18 1.34 -12.40
N GLU A 199 -8.16 2.19 -12.39
CA GLU A 199 -7.87 3.09 -11.26
C GLU A 199 -9.04 4.03 -10.97
N GLU A 200 -9.62 4.62 -12.02
CA GLU A 200 -10.80 5.50 -11.92
C GLU A 200 -12.02 4.75 -11.37
N ARG A 201 -12.25 3.50 -11.81
CA ARG A 201 -13.30 2.61 -11.29
C ARG A 201 -13.10 2.31 -9.81
N MET A 202 -11.88 2.03 -9.41
CA MET A 202 -11.54 1.81 -8.00
C MET A 202 -11.78 3.07 -7.18
N TRP A 203 -11.34 4.24 -7.66
CA TRP A 203 -11.59 5.52 -6.98
C TRP A 203 -13.07 5.87 -6.85
N ALA A 204 -13.90 5.49 -7.82
CA ALA A 204 -15.34 5.75 -7.78
C ALA A 204 -16.08 4.99 -6.66
N ARG A 205 -15.45 4.02 -6.03
CA ARG A 205 -16.03 3.25 -4.91
C ARG A 205 -16.04 4.10 -3.63
N PRO A 206 -17.20 4.27 -2.96
CA PRO A 206 -17.27 5.09 -1.73
C PRO A 206 -16.35 4.60 -0.62
N ALA A 207 -16.19 3.29 -0.46
CA ALA A 207 -15.31 2.71 0.56
C ALA A 207 -13.82 2.97 0.27
N VAL A 208 -13.42 2.99 -1.01
CA VAL A 208 -12.06 3.38 -1.41
C VAL A 208 -11.80 4.84 -1.04
N GLN A 209 -12.72 5.74 -1.37
CA GLN A 209 -12.59 7.16 -0.99
C GLN A 209 -12.53 7.34 0.53
N LYS A 210 -13.43 6.66 1.27
CA LYS A 210 -13.47 6.75 2.73
C LYS A 210 -12.19 6.19 3.36
N GLY A 211 -11.77 5.00 2.99
CA GLY A 211 -10.57 4.35 3.52
C GLY A 211 -9.28 5.06 3.12
N ALA A 212 -9.21 5.64 1.92
CA ALA A 212 -8.07 6.45 1.50
C ALA A 212 -7.88 7.72 2.37
N ASN A 213 -8.93 8.23 3.00
CA ASN A 213 -8.88 9.38 3.90
C ASN A 213 -8.53 9.02 5.37
N VAL A 214 -8.00 7.82 5.63
CA VAL A 214 -7.58 7.38 6.96
C VAL A 214 -6.06 7.21 6.99
N PRO A 215 -5.35 7.75 8.00
CA PRO A 215 -5.83 8.58 9.12
C PRO A 215 -5.97 10.06 8.79
N ASP A 216 -5.55 10.49 7.61
CA ASP A 216 -5.54 11.88 7.14
C ASP A 216 -6.21 11.96 5.75
N PRO A 217 -6.64 13.15 5.31
CA PRO A 217 -7.17 13.34 3.96
C PRO A 217 -6.21 12.91 2.86
N TYR A 218 -6.72 12.17 1.88
CA TYR A 218 -5.95 11.72 0.72
C TYR A 218 -5.68 12.89 -0.24
N ARG A 219 -4.42 13.24 -0.41
CA ARG A 219 -4.00 14.43 -1.18
C ARG A 219 -3.18 14.08 -2.42
N MET A 220 -2.98 12.81 -2.73
CA MET A 220 -2.10 12.43 -3.85
C MET A 220 -2.59 13.00 -5.19
N LYS A 221 -3.90 12.97 -5.45
CA LYS A 221 -4.46 13.53 -6.69
C LYS A 221 -4.23 15.04 -6.80
N ASP A 222 -4.40 15.77 -5.70
CA ASP A 222 -4.15 17.22 -5.65
C ASP A 222 -2.65 17.55 -5.81
N LEU A 223 -1.79 16.73 -5.21
CA LEU A 223 -0.34 16.87 -5.34
C LEU A 223 0.14 16.63 -6.78
N LEU A 224 -0.39 15.60 -7.44
CA LEU A 224 -0.02 15.29 -8.83
C LEU A 224 -0.55 16.32 -9.84
N ALA A 225 -1.64 17.00 -9.51
CA ALA A 225 -2.22 18.06 -10.35
C ALA A 225 -1.46 19.40 -10.24
N ASP A 226 -0.63 19.60 -9.21
CA ASP A 226 0.09 20.84 -8.94
C ASP A 226 1.61 20.57 -8.77
N LYS A 227 2.37 20.90 -9.82
CA LYS A 227 3.81 20.66 -9.86
C LYS A 227 4.57 21.36 -8.72
N ALA A 228 4.15 22.55 -8.30
CA ALA A 228 4.81 23.29 -7.23
C ALA A 228 4.58 22.62 -5.88
N LYS A 229 3.33 22.24 -5.58
CA LYS A 229 3.00 21.48 -4.36
C LYS A 229 3.67 20.11 -4.33
N MET A 230 3.74 19.45 -5.48
CA MET A 230 4.44 18.17 -5.61
C MET A 230 5.91 18.30 -5.26
N GLU A 231 6.60 19.32 -5.76
CA GLU A 231 8.02 19.53 -5.46
C GLU A 231 8.27 19.98 -4.01
N GLU A 232 7.42 20.83 -3.45
CA GLU A 232 7.48 21.20 -2.02
C GLU A 232 7.34 19.95 -1.13
N HIS A 233 6.38 19.07 -1.44
CA HIS A 233 6.18 17.84 -0.69
C HIS A 233 7.35 16.88 -0.87
N ALA A 234 7.92 16.79 -2.08
CA ALA A 234 9.10 15.98 -2.38
C ALA A 234 10.33 16.47 -1.59
N ALA A 235 10.53 17.79 -1.50
CA ALA A 235 11.65 18.38 -0.76
C ALA A 235 11.58 18.01 0.74
N LYS A 236 10.40 18.13 1.38
CA LYS A 236 10.20 17.75 2.77
C LYS A 236 10.45 16.25 3.00
N SER A 237 9.95 15.42 2.10
CA SER A 237 10.14 13.97 2.18
C SER A 237 11.60 13.56 1.96
N ARG A 238 12.30 14.24 1.06
CA ARG A 238 13.74 14.05 0.78
C ARG A 238 14.58 14.33 2.02
N GLU A 239 14.34 15.46 2.69
CA GLU A 239 15.05 15.84 3.90
C GLU A 239 14.94 14.76 4.99
N TRP A 240 13.72 14.29 5.23
CA TRP A 240 13.46 13.21 6.20
C TRP A 240 14.17 11.91 5.82
N VAL A 241 14.02 11.45 4.56
CA VAL A 241 14.63 10.19 4.11
C VAL A 241 16.16 10.26 4.23
N GLN A 242 16.77 11.36 3.81
CA GLN A 242 18.22 11.53 3.89
C GLN A 242 18.73 11.64 5.32
N LYS A 243 17.96 12.26 6.23
CA LYS A 243 18.28 12.26 7.65
C LYS A 243 18.33 10.83 8.21
N GLY A 244 17.30 10.01 7.95
CA GLY A 244 17.27 8.63 8.40
C GLY A 244 18.44 7.80 7.86
N MET A 245 18.80 7.97 6.58
CA MET A 245 19.95 7.29 5.98
C MET A 245 21.28 7.66 6.65
N ARG A 246 21.48 8.95 6.99
CA ARG A 246 22.69 9.38 7.72
C ARG A 246 22.76 8.79 9.12
N GLU A 247 21.65 8.81 9.85
CA GLU A 247 21.58 8.23 11.21
C GLU A 247 21.85 6.72 11.21
N ASP A 248 21.36 6.01 10.21
CA ASP A 248 21.61 4.57 10.06
C ASP A 248 23.07 4.28 9.71
N ALA A 249 23.69 5.06 8.84
CA ALA A 249 25.13 4.96 8.52
C ALA A 249 26.01 5.23 9.76
N GLU A 250 25.65 6.21 10.59
CA GLU A 250 26.37 6.49 11.84
C GLU A 250 26.25 5.34 12.86
N LYS A 251 25.07 4.72 12.95
CA LYS A 251 24.86 3.53 13.81
C LYS A 251 25.71 2.35 13.36
N GLU A 252 25.78 2.10 12.05
CA GLU A 252 26.59 1.04 11.47
C GLU A 252 28.10 1.28 11.72
N ALA A 253 28.59 2.49 11.51
CA ALA A 253 29.98 2.86 11.78
C ALA A 253 30.37 2.61 13.27
N LYS A 254 29.45 2.90 14.21
CA LYS A 254 29.67 2.65 15.64
C LYS A 254 29.63 1.14 16.01
N ARG A 255 28.97 0.29 15.22
CA ARG A 255 28.94 -1.17 15.40
C ARG A 255 30.18 -1.86 14.83
N GLY A 256 30.69 -1.39 13.68
CA GLY A 256 31.86 -1.95 13.01
C GLY A 256 33.20 -1.57 13.65
N GLY A 257 33.20 -0.62 14.61
CA GLY A 257 34.40 -0.20 15.37
C GLY A 257 34.59 -0.94 16.69
N LYS A 258 33.86 -2.01 16.92
CA LYS A 258 34.03 -2.95 18.04
C LYS A 258 34.47 -4.30 17.48
#